data_1638a1b207d160b512301b09ef312550
#
_entry.id   1638a1b207d160b512301b09ef312550
#
_cell.length_a   1.000
_cell.length_b   1.000
_cell.length_c   1.000
_cell.angle_alpha   90.00
_cell.angle_beta   90.00
_cell.angle_gamma   90.00
#
_symmetry.space_group_name_H-M   'P 1'
#
loop_
_entity.id
_entity.type
_entity.pdbx_description
1 polymer ?
#
loop_
_entity_poly.entity_id
_entity_poly.type
_entity_poly.pdbx_seq_one_letter_code
_entity_poly.pdbx_strand_id
1 'polypeptide(L)'
;MSPPADPRRHDLDALRAVAMLLGILLHSSLAYVPGIPWPVQDTQPAPWLGLLFLAIHGFRMPLFFLVSGFFTAMLWQRRGPMAMLAQRYKRVFVPLVLGFCTLLPLFDWVMTHPPDSAAAGAPSQAATPLTTAIRARDAAGIAAALAAGADATGIDAEFRIPMITLAALVGDVDSTRALLDAGADPNAIGSDGNTPLHAAAFAGRLPVVRLLLERGADPAKRGPAGSSPLDSTKADAGTTAFIAGLLQLELASPETLRTDRDAIRALLASRTGESTDMPVPPPPDLLTRARDAYRNWLLSPQFFVPLPLDPSPQSLLTGMTLNYLWFLMFLCWLAVGFAAVAALATRLRLPAPPGWLVTSPAALLWTVPLTLLPQLFMGLLSPGFGPDTSAGLLPQPHVLAYYAVFFGYGALLFLAETRATDDVESVGRRWLVPLLVGLLICFPAGLATMQFPAAGALPQVLYAWLMSFAAIGFFRWLVPAESRMWRYLSDSAYWLYLAHMPLLIVLQQISRGWPLPGVLKFLLVTMLATAILLASYQLLVRHTPLGLLLNGPRPRRPRSPSAAA
;
A
#
# COMPACT_ATOMS: atom_id res chain seq x y z
N MET A 1 28.87 39.18 17.80
CA MET A 1 27.66 38.53 18.33
C MET A 1 27.38 37.34 17.47
N SER A 2 27.51 36.12 18.02
CA SER A 2 27.06 34.92 17.33
C SER A 2 25.54 35.01 17.11
N PRO A 3 25.02 34.67 15.90
CA PRO A 3 23.57 34.68 15.71
C PRO A 3 22.91 33.75 16.73
N PRO A 4 21.75 34.15 17.30
CA PRO A 4 21.05 33.30 18.25
C PRO A 4 20.82 31.93 17.65
N ALA A 5 21.11 30.88 18.40
CA ALA A 5 20.84 29.52 17.99
C ALA A 5 19.33 29.40 17.72
N ASP A 6 18.99 29.24 16.44
CA ASP A 6 17.62 29.12 15.98
C ASP A 6 16.97 27.90 16.66
N PRO A 7 15.84 28.03 17.33
CA PRO A 7 15.27 26.96 18.12
C PRO A 7 14.95 25.75 17.23
N ARG A 8 15.43 24.58 17.66
CA ARG A 8 15.10 23.30 17.00
C ARG A 8 13.57 23.12 17.02
N ARG A 9 12.97 22.70 15.92
CA ARG A 9 11.53 22.44 15.80
C ARG A 9 11.17 21.09 16.43
N HIS A 10 11.02 21.10 17.75
CA HIS A 10 10.74 19.89 18.55
C HIS A 10 9.39 19.27 18.21
N ASP A 11 8.40 20.08 17.85
CA ASP A 11 7.08 19.69 17.39
C ASP A 11 7.14 18.82 16.10
N LEU A 12 7.87 19.28 15.08
CA LEU A 12 8.04 18.54 13.83
C LEU A 12 8.93 17.30 13.97
N ASP A 13 9.91 17.34 14.88
CA ASP A 13 10.72 16.17 15.21
C ASP A 13 9.87 15.08 15.88
N ALA A 14 9.00 15.45 16.82
CA ALA A 14 8.06 14.53 17.46
C ALA A 14 7.02 13.99 16.48
N LEU A 15 6.46 14.86 15.63
CA LEU A 15 5.53 14.48 14.57
C LEU A 15 6.13 13.42 13.65
N ARG A 16 7.39 13.62 13.21
CA ARG A 16 8.10 12.63 12.38
C ARG A 16 8.25 11.28 13.09
N ALA A 17 8.59 11.31 14.38
CA ALA A 17 8.74 10.08 15.17
C ALA A 17 7.42 9.31 15.27
N VAL A 18 6.31 9.97 15.58
CA VAL A 18 5.00 9.33 15.67
C VAL A 18 4.51 8.85 14.33
N ALA A 19 4.72 9.62 13.26
CA ALA A 19 4.36 9.17 11.92
C ALA A 19 5.13 7.88 11.51
N MET A 20 6.37 7.67 12.01
CA MET A 20 7.09 6.40 11.84
C MET A 20 6.45 5.26 12.64
N LEU A 21 6.09 5.50 13.90
CA LEU A 21 5.39 4.51 14.73
C LEU A 21 4.04 4.12 14.13
N LEU A 22 3.31 5.08 13.57
CA LEU A 22 2.09 4.80 12.79
C LEU A 22 2.37 3.88 11.59
N GLY A 23 3.57 3.90 11.02
CA GLY A 23 3.97 2.97 9.97
C GLY A 23 4.10 1.54 10.46
N ILE A 24 4.70 1.33 11.64
CA ILE A 24 4.78 0.02 12.28
C ILE A 24 3.38 -0.48 12.58
N LEU A 25 2.54 0.36 13.18
CA LEU A 25 1.14 0.05 13.50
C LEU A 25 0.35 -0.35 12.25
N LEU A 26 0.49 0.41 11.17
CA LEU A 26 -0.16 0.15 9.88
C LEU A 26 0.24 -1.22 9.31
N HIS A 27 1.54 -1.50 9.20
CA HIS A 27 2.02 -2.76 8.64
C HIS A 27 1.75 -3.96 9.56
N SER A 28 1.71 -3.74 10.89
CA SER A 28 1.29 -4.77 11.83
C SER A 28 -0.17 -5.19 11.64
N SER A 29 -1.06 -4.27 11.28
CA SER A 29 -2.49 -4.55 11.13
C SER A 29 -2.81 -5.44 9.93
N LEU A 30 -1.98 -5.42 8.88
CA LEU A 30 -2.24 -6.07 7.60
C LEU A 30 -2.35 -7.60 7.69
N ALA A 31 -1.64 -8.23 8.63
CA ALA A 31 -1.73 -9.68 8.85
C ALA A 31 -3.12 -10.16 9.32
N TYR A 32 -3.93 -9.26 9.86
CA TYR A 32 -5.24 -9.57 10.46
C TYR A 32 -6.42 -9.12 9.62
N VAL A 33 -6.17 -8.51 8.46
CA VAL A 33 -7.23 -8.03 7.54
C VAL A 33 -7.37 -9.02 6.38
N PRO A 34 -8.48 -9.77 6.31
CA PRO A 34 -8.71 -10.72 5.22
C PRO A 34 -8.77 -10.03 3.85
N GLY A 35 -8.28 -10.71 2.82
CA GLY A 35 -8.37 -10.23 1.44
C GLY A 35 -7.35 -9.17 1.03
N ILE A 36 -6.52 -8.69 1.96
CA ILE A 36 -5.37 -7.84 1.60
C ILE A 36 -4.19 -8.76 1.24
N PRO A 37 -3.50 -8.53 0.10
CA PRO A 37 -2.32 -9.30 -0.27
C PRO A 37 -1.14 -8.95 0.65
N TRP A 38 -1.10 -9.56 1.82
CA TRP A 38 -0.04 -9.42 2.80
C TRP A 38 0.64 -10.77 3.01
N PRO A 39 1.97 -10.81 3.14
CA PRO A 39 2.74 -12.06 3.18
C PRO A 39 2.33 -13.05 4.28
N VAL A 40 1.89 -12.54 5.41
CA VAL A 40 1.44 -13.35 6.55
C VAL A 40 -0.02 -13.04 6.84
N GLN A 41 -0.90 -14.02 6.64
CA GLN A 41 -2.29 -13.93 7.07
C GLN A 41 -2.48 -14.70 8.37
N ASP A 42 -2.96 -14.06 9.40
CA ASP A 42 -3.20 -14.68 10.71
C ASP A 42 -4.44 -15.58 10.70
N THR A 43 -4.46 -16.61 11.54
CA THR A 43 -5.58 -17.53 11.69
C THR A 43 -6.77 -16.90 12.44
N GLN A 44 -6.54 -15.78 13.15
CA GLN A 44 -7.55 -15.06 13.93
C GLN A 44 -7.76 -13.66 13.31
N PRO A 45 -8.61 -13.53 12.30
CA PRO A 45 -8.82 -12.27 11.61
C PRO A 45 -9.48 -11.20 12.49
N ALA A 46 -9.16 -9.95 12.22
CA ALA A 46 -9.76 -8.77 12.84
C ALA A 46 -10.07 -7.72 11.74
N PRO A 47 -11.13 -7.91 10.94
CA PRO A 47 -11.41 -7.12 9.72
C PRO A 47 -11.47 -5.61 9.96
N TRP A 48 -11.94 -5.16 11.13
CA TRP A 48 -12.02 -3.74 11.48
C TRP A 48 -10.65 -3.04 11.53
N LEU A 49 -9.53 -3.78 11.68
CA LEU A 49 -8.19 -3.23 11.54
C LEU A 49 -7.91 -2.69 10.13
N GLY A 50 -8.70 -3.11 9.14
CA GLY A 50 -8.71 -2.52 7.81
C GLY A 50 -9.09 -1.04 7.82
N LEU A 51 -10.03 -0.61 8.68
CA LEU A 51 -10.36 0.81 8.84
C LEU A 51 -9.19 1.59 9.45
N LEU A 52 -8.50 1.01 10.43
CA LEU A 52 -7.29 1.61 11.01
C LEU A 52 -6.19 1.75 9.96
N PHE A 53 -5.97 0.70 9.15
CA PHE A 53 -5.03 0.74 8.02
C PHE A 53 -5.36 1.88 7.07
N LEU A 54 -6.59 1.96 6.56
CA LEU A 54 -7.01 2.97 5.60
C LEU A 54 -6.93 4.38 6.18
N ALA A 55 -7.34 4.57 7.44
CA ALA A 55 -7.23 5.85 8.12
C ALA A 55 -5.78 6.36 8.20
N ILE A 56 -4.84 5.49 8.58
CA ILE A 56 -3.41 5.86 8.64
C ILE A 56 -2.84 6.04 7.24
N HIS A 57 -3.17 5.13 6.31
CA HIS A 57 -2.64 5.14 4.94
C HIS A 57 -2.98 6.44 4.20
N GLY A 58 -4.21 6.93 4.34
CA GLY A 58 -4.71 8.10 3.60
C GLY A 58 -3.96 9.40 3.87
N PHE A 59 -3.23 9.57 4.99
CA PHE A 59 -2.55 10.84 5.29
C PHE A 59 -1.08 10.69 5.69
N ARG A 60 -0.64 9.52 6.14
CA ARG A 60 0.71 9.36 6.72
C ARG A 60 1.82 9.74 5.75
N MET A 61 1.78 9.23 4.53
CA MET A 61 2.82 9.53 3.53
C MET A 61 2.77 10.98 3.04
N PRO A 62 1.61 11.57 2.72
CA PRO A 62 1.47 13.01 2.50
C PRO A 62 2.13 13.86 3.58
N LEU A 63 1.86 13.55 4.86
CA LEU A 63 2.45 14.24 6.00
C LEU A 63 3.99 14.11 6.04
N PHE A 64 4.53 12.92 5.75
CA PHE A 64 5.98 12.73 5.69
C PHE A 64 6.64 13.58 4.61
N PHE A 65 6.06 13.64 3.41
CA PHE A 65 6.61 14.47 2.34
C PHE A 65 6.51 15.95 2.66
N LEU A 66 5.42 16.39 3.30
CA LEU A 66 5.27 17.76 3.78
C LEU A 66 6.39 18.13 4.77
N VAL A 67 6.59 17.33 5.81
CA VAL A 67 7.65 17.55 6.82
C VAL A 67 9.05 17.49 6.15
N SER A 68 9.25 16.60 5.20
CA SER A 68 10.51 16.50 4.46
C SER A 68 10.79 17.73 3.60
N GLY A 69 9.76 18.31 2.99
CA GLY A 69 9.85 19.57 2.24
C GLY A 69 10.25 20.73 3.15
N PHE A 70 9.63 20.84 4.32
CA PHE A 70 9.97 21.85 5.34
C PHE A 70 11.46 21.79 5.70
N PHE A 71 11.95 20.64 6.09
CA PHE A 71 13.37 20.46 6.45
C PHE A 71 14.32 20.61 5.25
N THR A 72 13.87 20.33 4.03
CA THR A 72 14.68 20.53 2.83
C THR A 72 14.86 22.03 2.53
N ALA A 73 13.80 22.81 2.61
CA ALA A 73 13.86 24.26 2.46
C ALA A 73 14.70 24.93 3.56
N MET A 74 14.55 24.48 4.80
CA MET A 74 15.38 24.94 5.92
C MET A 74 16.88 24.68 5.65
N LEU A 75 17.21 23.50 5.14
CA LEU A 75 18.60 23.16 4.85
C LEU A 75 19.14 23.96 3.66
N TRP A 76 18.33 24.15 2.62
CA TRP A 76 18.66 25.00 1.46
C TRP A 76 18.97 26.43 1.90
N GLN A 77 18.12 27.03 2.70
CA GLN A 77 18.31 28.40 3.16
C GLN A 77 19.55 28.57 4.04
N ARG A 78 19.84 27.59 4.91
CA ARG A 78 20.98 27.66 5.86
C ARG A 78 22.32 27.30 5.25
N ARG A 79 22.39 26.36 4.32
CA ARG A 79 23.63 25.77 3.84
C ARG A 79 23.84 25.89 2.33
N GLY A 80 22.85 26.38 1.61
CA GLY A 80 22.88 26.49 0.15
C GLY A 80 22.58 25.16 -0.58
N PRO A 81 22.45 25.24 -1.93
CA PRO A 81 21.99 24.14 -2.76
C PRO A 81 22.89 22.90 -2.73
N MET A 82 24.19 23.10 -2.92
CA MET A 82 25.14 21.98 -3.02
C MET A 82 25.28 21.22 -1.69
N ALA A 83 25.28 21.93 -0.56
CA ALA A 83 25.36 21.31 0.75
C ALA A 83 24.06 20.55 1.10
N MET A 84 22.90 21.06 0.66
CA MET A 84 21.62 20.38 0.79
C MET A 84 21.61 19.08 -0.04
N LEU A 85 21.98 19.12 -1.32
CA LEU A 85 22.05 17.94 -2.18
C LEU A 85 23.07 16.91 -1.67
N ALA A 86 24.25 17.35 -1.26
CA ALA A 86 25.26 16.46 -0.67
C ALA A 86 24.78 15.78 0.63
N GLN A 87 24.03 16.51 1.46
CA GLN A 87 23.44 15.92 2.66
C GLN A 87 22.34 14.92 2.31
N ARG A 88 21.47 15.22 1.32
CA ARG A 88 20.42 14.29 0.87
C ARG A 88 21.03 13.05 0.25
N TYR A 89 22.08 13.20 -0.58
CA TYR A 89 22.83 12.06 -1.09
C TYR A 89 23.33 11.16 0.05
N LYS A 90 24.04 11.71 1.01
CA LYS A 90 24.62 10.93 2.13
C LYS A 90 23.55 10.29 3.03
N ARG A 91 22.45 10.99 3.31
CA ARG A 91 21.48 10.55 4.32
C ARG A 91 20.19 9.95 3.76
N VAL A 92 19.99 9.96 2.45
CA VAL A 92 18.82 9.36 1.82
C VAL A 92 19.27 8.33 0.77
N PHE A 93 20.06 8.76 -0.20
CA PHE A 93 20.47 7.87 -1.29
C PHE A 93 21.41 6.75 -0.82
N VAL A 94 22.44 7.05 -0.01
CA VAL A 94 23.35 6.00 0.50
C VAL A 94 22.60 4.96 1.35
N PRO A 95 21.76 5.32 2.33
CA PRO A 95 20.92 4.35 3.04
C PRO A 95 19.92 3.60 2.15
N LEU A 96 19.39 4.22 1.08
CA LEU A 96 18.57 3.52 0.10
C LEU A 96 19.35 2.40 -0.59
N VAL A 97 20.55 2.69 -1.09
CA VAL A 97 21.39 1.68 -1.76
C VAL A 97 21.82 0.58 -0.78
N LEU A 98 22.24 0.95 0.43
CA LEU A 98 22.58 -0.04 1.46
C LEU A 98 21.36 -0.91 1.82
N GLY A 99 20.20 -0.32 2.02
CA GLY A 99 18.96 -1.06 2.30
C GLY A 99 18.55 -1.96 1.15
N PHE A 100 18.69 -1.49 -0.09
CA PHE A 100 18.44 -2.29 -1.28
C PHE A 100 19.34 -3.52 -1.35
N CYS A 101 20.63 -3.37 -1.04
CA CYS A 101 21.60 -4.46 -1.10
C CYS A 101 21.58 -5.38 0.13
N THR A 102 20.97 -4.99 1.25
CA THR A 102 21.02 -5.77 2.51
C THR A 102 19.63 -6.11 3.05
N LEU A 103 18.77 -5.11 3.21
CA LEU A 103 17.46 -5.28 3.85
C LEU A 103 16.42 -5.92 2.93
N LEU A 104 16.45 -5.66 1.62
CA LEU A 104 15.53 -6.34 0.70
C LEU A 104 15.91 -7.82 0.53
N PRO A 105 17.17 -8.22 0.30
CA PRO A 105 17.54 -9.65 0.32
C PRO A 105 17.21 -10.33 1.66
N LEU A 106 17.42 -9.64 2.79
CA LEU A 106 17.02 -10.17 4.09
C LEU A 106 15.49 -10.35 4.18
N PHE A 107 14.73 -9.39 3.66
CA PHE A 107 13.28 -9.50 3.62
C PHE A 107 12.82 -10.69 2.78
N ASP A 108 13.39 -10.87 1.58
CA ASP A 108 13.10 -12.00 0.69
C ASP A 108 13.50 -13.33 1.33
N TRP A 109 14.66 -13.35 2.03
CA TRP A 109 15.08 -14.54 2.76
C TRP A 109 14.11 -14.91 3.90
N VAL A 110 13.65 -13.93 4.69
CA VAL A 110 12.64 -14.14 5.74
C VAL A 110 11.32 -14.66 5.14
N MET A 111 10.96 -14.19 3.96
CA MET A 111 9.74 -14.62 3.26
C MET A 111 9.82 -16.09 2.83
N THR A 112 11.00 -16.54 2.41
CA THR A 112 11.21 -17.91 1.88
C THR A 112 11.60 -18.92 2.95
N HIS A 113 12.02 -18.47 4.15
CA HIS A 113 12.47 -19.31 5.26
C HIS A 113 11.68 -18.97 6.55
N PRO A 114 10.39 -19.32 6.63
CA PRO A 114 9.61 -19.08 7.84
C PRO A 114 10.18 -19.88 9.01
N PRO A 115 10.12 -19.36 10.26
CA PRO A 115 10.57 -20.10 11.44
C PRO A 115 9.82 -21.43 11.61
N ASP A 116 10.50 -22.45 12.14
CA ASP A 116 9.91 -23.80 12.35
C ASP A 116 8.63 -23.78 13.22
N SER A 117 8.55 -22.85 14.19
CA SER A 117 7.35 -22.62 14.98
C SER A 117 6.14 -22.15 14.17
N ALA A 118 6.39 -21.49 13.04
CA ALA A 118 5.34 -21.10 12.10
C ALA A 118 4.86 -22.29 11.25
N ALA A 119 5.75 -23.25 11.00
CA ALA A 119 5.42 -24.49 10.27
C ALA A 119 4.59 -25.47 11.14
N ALA A 120 4.81 -25.49 12.46
CA ALA A 120 4.13 -26.41 13.37
C ALA A 120 2.68 -26.06 13.70
N GLY A 121 2.26 -24.80 13.53
CA GLY A 121 0.89 -24.32 13.80
C GLY A 121 0.08 -23.93 12.57
N ALA A 122 0.69 -23.95 11.40
CA ALA A 122 0.01 -23.72 10.15
C ALA A 122 -0.50 -25.08 9.62
N PRO A 123 -1.79 -25.21 9.24
CA PRO A 123 -2.08 -26.14 8.17
C PRO A 123 -1.14 -25.74 7.04
N SER A 124 -0.28 -26.66 6.61
CA SER A 124 0.71 -26.48 5.55
C SER A 124 0.07 -25.64 4.42
N GLN A 125 0.56 -24.40 4.20
CA GLN A 125 0.22 -23.64 2.98
C GLN A 125 0.98 -24.20 1.75
N ALA A 126 1.75 -25.27 1.94
CA ALA A 126 2.16 -26.08 0.82
C ALA A 126 0.90 -26.54 0.10
N ALA A 127 0.81 -26.22 -1.17
CA ALA A 127 -0.25 -26.72 -2.01
C ALA A 127 -0.39 -28.23 -1.75
N THR A 128 -1.59 -28.67 -1.36
CA THR A 128 -1.80 -30.10 -1.14
C THR A 128 -1.50 -30.83 -2.44
N PRO A 129 -1.16 -32.12 -2.41
CA PRO A 129 -0.99 -32.89 -3.65
C PRO A 129 -2.21 -32.70 -4.58
N LEU A 130 -3.41 -32.60 -4.03
CA LEU A 130 -4.63 -32.32 -4.77
C LEU A 130 -4.64 -30.92 -5.42
N THR A 131 -4.31 -29.88 -4.67
CA THR A 131 -4.21 -28.52 -5.21
C THR A 131 -3.16 -28.40 -6.31
N THR A 132 -1.99 -29.04 -6.12
CA THR A 132 -0.90 -29.06 -7.11
C THR A 132 -1.36 -29.75 -8.39
N ALA A 133 -2.01 -30.92 -8.28
CA ALA A 133 -2.51 -31.66 -9.41
C ALA A 133 -3.63 -30.88 -10.16
N ILE A 134 -4.53 -30.20 -9.45
CA ILE A 134 -5.57 -29.36 -10.07
C ILE A 134 -4.92 -28.23 -10.89
N ARG A 135 -3.94 -27.52 -10.33
CA ARG A 135 -3.24 -26.42 -11.03
C ARG A 135 -2.46 -26.91 -12.25
N ALA A 136 -1.85 -28.10 -12.13
CA ALA A 136 -1.12 -28.74 -13.23
C ALA A 136 -2.03 -29.38 -14.30
N ARG A 137 -3.37 -29.40 -14.08
CA ARG A 137 -4.33 -30.12 -14.91
C ARG A 137 -3.98 -31.63 -15.06
N ASP A 138 -3.44 -32.18 -13.97
CA ASP A 138 -3.01 -33.58 -13.91
C ASP A 138 -4.12 -34.47 -13.34
N ALA A 139 -4.96 -34.98 -14.20
CA ALA A 139 -6.07 -35.86 -13.84
C ALA A 139 -5.61 -37.14 -13.11
N ALA A 140 -4.42 -37.68 -13.45
CA ALA A 140 -3.87 -38.85 -12.80
C ALA A 140 -3.40 -38.50 -11.36
N GLY A 141 -2.75 -37.36 -11.19
CA GLY A 141 -2.36 -36.84 -9.90
C GLY A 141 -3.56 -36.54 -8.99
N ILE A 142 -4.68 -36.02 -9.54
CA ILE A 142 -5.93 -35.81 -8.81
C ILE A 142 -6.51 -37.15 -8.34
N ALA A 143 -6.61 -38.13 -9.25
CA ALA A 143 -7.10 -39.46 -8.88
C ALA A 143 -6.22 -40.13 -7.82
N ALA A 144 -4.91 -40.02 -7.92
CA ALA A 144 -3.97 -40.53 -6.91
C ALA A 144 -4.12 -39.82 -5.56
N ALA A 145 -4.28 -38.49 -5.56
CA ALA A 145 -4.49 -37.74 -4.33
C ALA A 145 -5.81 -38.10 -3.65
N LEU A 146 -6.91 -38.23 -4.40
CA LEU A 146 -8.21 -38.65 -3.90
C LEU A 146 -8.17 -40.07 -3.36
N ALA A 147 -7.49 -41.01 -4.07
CA ALA A 147 -7.29 -42.38 -3.59
C ALA A 147 -6.45 -42.46 -2.31
N ALA A 148 -5.53 -41.50 -2.12
CA ALA A 148 -4.75 -41.35 -0.88
C ALA A 148 -5.52 -40.68 0.26
N GLY A 149 -6.82 -40.37 0.08
CA GLY A 149 -7.69 -39.80 1.10
C GLY A 149 -7.72 -38.27 1.14
N ALA A 150 -7.32 -37.60 0.06
CA ALA A 150 -7.49 -36.14 -0.04
C ALA A 150 -8.99 -35.81 -0.10
N ASP A 151 -9.37 -34.74 0.63
CA ASP A 151 -10.76 -34.30 0.71
C ASP A 151 -11.16 -33.50 -0.54
N ALA A 152 -12.02 -34.09 -1.37
CA ALA A 152 -12.58 -33.44 -2.57
C ALA A 152 -13.48 -32.25 -2.23
N THR A 153 -14.06 -32.22 -1.02
CA THR A 153 -14.93 -31.15 -0.51
C THR A 153 -14.13 -30.05 0.19
N GLY A 154 -12.81 -30.24 0.32
CA GLY A 154 -11.90 -29.37 1.03
C GLY A 154 -11.80 -27.98 0.39
N ILE A 155 -11.18 -27.08 1.15
CA ILE A 155 -10.93 -25.69 0.76
C ILE A 155 -9.44 -25.54 0.46
N ASP A 156 -9.11 -24.92 -0.68
CA ASP A 156 -7.74 -24.52 -0.99
C ASP A 156 -7.19 -23.59 0.07
N ALA A 157 -6.00 -23.91 0.58
CA ALA A 157 -5.41 -23.20 1.70
C ALA A 157 -4.94 -21.78 1.34
N GLU A 158 -4.56 -21.57 0.09
CA GLU A 158 -4.02 -20.30 -0.41
C GLU A 158 -5.14 -19.28 -0.67
N PHE A 159 -6.17 -19.65 -1.44
CA PHE A 159 -7.25 -18.73 -1.83
C PHE A 159 -8.53 -18.90 -1.02
N ARG A 160 -8.58 -19.92 -0.17
CA ARG A 160 -9.74 -20.26 0.68
C ARG A 160 -11.04 -20.46 -0.14
N ILE A 161 -10.90 -21.02 -1.32
CA ILE A 161 -12.02 -21.40 -2.18
C ILE A 161 -12.16 -22.95 -2.20
N PRO A 162 -13.37 -23.49 -2.42
CA PRO A 162 -13.53 -24.92 -2.58
C PRO A 162 -12.66 -25.49 -3.71
N MET A 163 -12.14 -26.72 -3.54
CA MET A 163 -11.31 -27.39 -4.56
C MET A 163 -12.01 -27.46 -5.92
N ILE A 164 -13.32 -27.64 -5.92
CA ILE A 164 -14.14 -27.63 -7.14
C ILE A 164 -14.19 -26.24 -7.80
N THR A 165 -14.15 -25.16 -7.03
CA THR A 165 -14.08 -23.79 -7.54
C THR A 165 -12.71 -23.51 -8.16
N LEU A 166 -11.63 -24.01 -7.55
CA LEU A 166 -10.29 -23.90 -8.12
C LEU A 166 -10.19 -24.66 -9.45
N ALA A 167 -10.70 -25.90 -9.52
CA ALA A 167 -10.75 -26.67 -10.77
C ALA A 167 -11.56 -25.96 -11.87
N ALA A 168 -12.68 -25.35 -11.49
CA ALA A 168 -13.53 -24.58 -12.39
C ALA A 168 -12.82 -23.32 -12.95
N LEU A 169 -12.02 -22.63 -12.15
CA LEU A 169 -11.18 -21.50 -12.58
C LEU A 169 -10.07 -21.93 -13.54
N VAL A 170 -9.35 -23.00 -13.19
CA VAL A 170 -8.30 -23.58 -14.05
C VAL A 170 -8.89 -24.05 -15.39
N GLY A 171 -10.11 -24.56 -15.37
CA GLY A 171 -10.86 -24.89 -16.57
C GLY A 171 -10.56 -26.28 -17.12
N ASP A 172 -10.05 -27.18 -16.28
CA ASP A 172 -9.85 -28.58 -16.66
C ASP A 172 -11.10 -29.41 -16.36
N VAL A 173 -11.68 -29.98 -17.44
CA VAL A 173 -12.93 -30.73 -17.37
C VAL A 173 -12.76 -32.04 -16.59
N ASP A 174 -11.63 -32.71 -16.77
CA ASP A 174 -11.37 -34.01 -16.14
C ASP A 174 -11.13 -33.87 -14.65
N SER A 175 -10.38 -32.82 -14.23
CA SER A 175 -10.22 -32.43 -12.82
C SER A 175 -11.56 -32.12 -12.15
N THR A 176 -12.38 -31.30 -12.84
CA THR A 176 -13.71 -30.94 -12.34
C THR A 176 -14.61 -32.16 -12.19
N ARG A 177 -14.58 -33.08 -13.19
CA ARG A 177 -15.32 -34.34 -13.18
C ARG A 177 -14.89 -35.23 -12.03
N ALA A 178 -13.59 -35.42 -11.84
CA ALA A 178 -13.05 -36.27 -10.77
C ALA A 178 -13.46 -35.78 -9.37
N LEU A 179 -13.46 -34.46 -9.15
CA LEU A 179 -13.91 -33.88 -7.88
C LEU A 179 -15.42 -34.08 -7.66
N LEU A 180 -16.23 -33.87 -8.71
CA LEU A 180 -17.69 -34.10 -8.63
C LEU A 180 -18.01 -35.58 -8.37
N ASP A 181 -17.29 -36.50 -9.02
CA ASP A 181 -17.44 -37.95 -8.82
C ASP A 181 -16.99 -38.39 -7.42
N ALA A 182 -16.06 -37.65 -6.79
CA ALA A 182 -15.63 -37.82 -5.43
C ALA A 182 -16.52 -37.10 -4.39
N GLY A 183 -17.66 -36.53 -4.81
CA GLY A 183 -18.68 -35.96 -3.92
C GLY A 183 -18.53 -34.46 -3.65
N ALA A 184 -17.73 -33.73 -4.42
CA ALA A 184 -17.70 -32.27 -4.33
C ALA A 184 -19.06 -31.66 -4.72
N ASP A 185 -19.54 -30.69 -3.93
CA ASP A 185 -20.80 -30.01 -4.20
C ASP A 185 -20.63 -29.02 -5.38
N PRO A 186 -21.37 -29.19 -6.51
CA PRO A 186 -21.32 -28.25 -7.64
C PRO A 186 -21.82 -26.85 -7.28
N ASN A 187 -22.48 -26.66 -6.11
CA ASN A 187 -22.97 -25.41 -5.58
C ASN A 187 -22.18 -24.91 -4.36
N ALA A 188 -21.02 -25.49 -4.08
CA ALA A 188 -20.17 -25.09 -2.96
C ALA A 188 -19.86 -23.59 -3.02
N ILE A 189 -19.99 -22.91 -1.86
CA ILE A 189 -19.78 -21.46 -1.76
C ILE A 189 -18.37 -21.19 -1.22
N GLY A 190 -17.58 -20.43 -1.95
CA GLY A 190 -16.26 -19.98 -1.52
C GLY A 190 -16.33 -18.88 -0.45
N SER A 191 -15.19 -18.53 0.13
CA SER A 191 -15.07 -17.41 1.07
C SER A 191 -15.44 -16.05 0.45
N ASP A 192 -15.40 -15.96 -0.87
CA ASP A 192 -15.84 -14.83 -1.70
C ASP A 192 -17.35 -14.86 -1.98
N GLY A 193 -18.07 -15.88 -1.51
CA GLY A 193 -19.51 -16.04 -1.70
C GLY A 193 -19.92 -16.55 -3.10
N ASN A 194 -18.97 -16.85 -3.98
CA ASN A 194 -19.23 -17.35 -5.33
C ASN A 194 -19.28 -18.88 -5.39
N THR A 195 -20.00 -19.42 -6.38
CA THR A 195 -20.04 -20.86 -6.67
C THR A 195 -19.04 -21.23 -7.78
N PRO A 196 -18.75 -22.54 -7.98
CA PRO A 196 -17.93 -22.98 -9.10
C PRO A 196 -18.46 -22.50 -10.46
N LEU A 197 -19.77 -22.35 -10.61
CA LEU A 197 -20.39 -21.86 -11.83
C LEU A 197 -20.08 -20.36 -12.09
N HIS A 198 -20.04 -19.51 -11.05
CA HIS A 198 -19.57 -18.13 -11.16
C HIS A 198 -18.11 -18.09 -11.63
N ALA A 199 -17.27 -18.93 -11.04
CA ALA A 199 -15.84 -19.01 -11.33
C ALA A 199 -15.56 -19.47 -12.78
N ALA A 200 -16.25 -20.51 -13.22
CA ALA A 200 -16.13 -21.03 -14.60
C ALA A 200 -16.64 -19.99 -15.63
N ALA A 201 -17.75 -19.31 -15.33
CA ALA A 201 -18.31 -18.27 -16.19
C ALA A 201 -17.37 -17.06 -16.28
N PHE A 202 -16.80 -16.63 -15.15
CA PHE A 202 -15.79 -15.57 -15.11
C PHE A 202 -14.56 -15.91 -15.96
N ALA A 203 -14.03 -17.13 -15.83
CA ALA A 203 -12.82 -17.55 -16.53
C ALA A 203 -13.08 -17.98 -17.99
N GLY A 204 -14.33 -17.93 -18.49
CA GLY A 204 -14.68 -18.33 -19.86
C GLY A 204 -14.55 -19.83 -20.11
N ARG A 205 -14.77 -20.68 -19.12
CA ARG A 205 -14.56 -22.12 -19.21
C ARG A 205 -15.84 -22.84 -19.67
N LEU A 206 -16.27 -22.62 -20.91
CA LEU A 206 -17.52 -23.16 -21.45
C LEU A 206 -17.69 -24.68 -21.23
N PRO A 207 -16.69 -25.55 -21.46
CA PRO A 207 -16.84 -27.00 -21.22
C PRO A 207 -17.11 -27.33 -19.74
N VAL A 208 -16.47 -26.60 -18.81
CA VAL A 208 -16.68 -26.78 -17.37
C VAL A 208 -18.06 -26.26 -16.94
N VAL A 209 -18.53 -25.14 -17.51
CA VAL A 209 -19.90 -24.63 -17.27
C VAL A 209 -20.93 -25.69 -17.66
N ARG A 210 -20.77 -26.35 -18.82
CA ARG A 210 -21.67 -27.43 -19.25
C ARG A 210 -21.66 -28.59 -18.25
N LEU A 211 -20.48 -29.06 -17.86
CA LEU A 211 -20.34 -30.15 -16.90
C LEU A 211 -20.98 -29.81 -15.54
N LEU A 212 -20.73 -28.60 -15.02
CA LEU A 212 -21.34 -28.17 -13.74
C LEU A 212 -22.87 -28.13 -13.81
N LEU A 213 -23.45 -27.64 -14.91
CA LEU A 213 -24.90 -27.63 -15.13
C LEU A 213 -25.47 -29.05 -15.24
N GLU A 214 -24.78 -29.96 -15.93
CA GLU A 214 -25.15 -31.40 -16.03
C GLU A 214 -25.12 -32.08 -14.67
N ARG A 215 -24.27 -31.62 -13.76
CA ARG A 215 -24.10 -32.18 -12.42
C ARG A 215 -24.93 -31.42 -11.35
N GLY A 216 -25.88 -30.57 -11.74
CA GLY A 216 -26.83 -29.93 -10.85
C GLY A 216 -26.37 -28.61 -10.24
N ALA A 217 -25.39 -27.93 -10.86
CA ALA A 217 -25.11 -26.54 -10.48
C ALA A 217 -26.32 -25.65 -10.77
N ASP A 218 -26.69 -24.82 -9.79
CA ASP A 218 -27.81 -23.90 -9.92
C ASP A 218 -27.39 -22.62 -10.68
N PRO A 219 -27.90 -22.40 -11.93
CA PRO A 219 -27.54 -21.24 -12.71
C PRO A 219 -28.16 -19.94 -12.17
N ALA A 220 -29.18 -20.03 -11.30
CA ALA A 220 -29.84 -18.87 -10.69
C ALA A 220 -29.24 -18.52 -9.31
N LYS A 221 -28.28 -19.30 -8.80
CA LYS A 221 -27.64 -19.04 -7.51
C LYS A 221 -27.00 -17.67 -7.51
N ARG A 222 -27.31 -16.86 -6.48
CA ARG A 222 -26.77 -15.52 -6.34
C ARG A 222 -25.53 -15.51 -5.44
N GLY A 223 -24.50 -14.84 -5.89
CA GLY A 223 -23.31 -14.51 -5.13
C GLY A 223 -23.44 -13.21 -4.34
N PRO A 224 -22.33 -12.64 -3.84
CA PRO A 224 -22.32 -11.36 -3.17
C PRO A 224 -22.94 -10.24 -4.04
N ALA A 225 -23.58 -9.28 -3.39
CA ALA A 225 -24.30 -8.20 -4.06
C ALA A 225 -25.40 -8.66 -5.05
N GLY A 226 -25.84 -9.92 -4.95
CA GLY A 226 -26.90 -10.45 -5.81
C GLY A 226 -26.49 -10.80 -7.23
N SER A 227 -25.18 -10.87 -7.52
CA SER A 227 -24.64 -11.24 -8.83
C SER A 227 -25.00 -12.69 -9.20
N SER A 228 -25.34 -12.96 -10.46
CA SER A 228 -25.56 -14.31 -10.99
C SER A 228 -24.30 -14.81 -11.71
N PRO A 229 -24.20 -16.15 -11.97
CA PRO A 229 -23.12 -16.67 -12.83
C PRO A 229 -23.11 -16.02 -14.22
N LEU A 230 -24.27 -15.60 -14.75
CA LEU A 230 -24.36 -14.82 -15.98
C LEU A 230 -23.67 -13.45 -15.82
N ASP A 231 -23.84 -12.77 -14.68
CA ASP A 231 -23.17 -11.50 -14.44
C ASP A 231 -21.65 -11.64 -14.38
N SER A 232 -21.12 -12.78 -13.95
CA SER A 232 -19.67 -13.06 -13.95
C SER A 232 -19.06 -13.03 -15.36
N THR A 233 -19.84 -13.29 -16.42
CA THR A 233 -19.38 -13.18 -17.81
C THR A 233 -19.16 -11.73 -18.26
N LYS A 234 -19.66 -10.75 -17.50
CA LYS A 234 -19.61 -9.32 -17.83
C LYS A 234 -18.33 -8.64 -17.32
N ALA A 235 -17.46 -9.36 -16.63
CA ALA A 235 -16.22 -8.82 -16.09
C ALA A 235 -15.35 -8.21 -17.21
N ASP A 236 -14.91 -6.95 -16.99
CA ASP A 236 -14.05 -6.26 -17.94
C ASP A 236 -12.64 -6.87 -18.02
N ALA A 237 -11.89 -6.52 -19.08
CA ALA A 237 -10.56 -7.07 -19.32
C ALA A 237 -9.57 -6.75 -18.20
N GLY A 238 -9.68 -5.57 -17.57
CA GLY A 238 -8.80 -5.15 -16.47
C GLY A 238 -9.04 -5.97 -15.21
N THR A 239 -10.29 -6.08 -14.78
CA THR A 239 -10.70 -6.94 -13.65
C THR A 239 -10.31 -8.39 -13.90
N THR A 240 -10.52 -8.87 -15.12
CA THR A 240 -10.17 -10.25 -15.49
C THR A 240 -8.67 -10.49 -15.40
N ALA A 241 -7.84 -9.61 -15.98
CA ALA A 241 -6.38 -9.74 -15.94
C ALA A 241 -5.84 -9.64 -14.50
N PHE A 242 -6.40 -8.73 -13.68
CA PHE A 242 -6.02 -8.57 -12.29
C PHE A 242 -6.30 -9.84 -11.47
N ILE A 243 -7.51 -10.38 -11.55
CA ILE A 243 -7.90 -11.59 -10.81
C ILE A 243 -7.12 -12.81 -11.33
N ALA A 244 -6.93 -12.92 -12.64
CA ALA A 244 -6.13 -14.01 -13.23
C ALA A 244 -4.68 -13.96 -12.75
N GLY A 245 -4.07 -12.77 -12.70
CA GLY A 245 -2.72 -12.57 -12.15
C GLY A 245 -2.64 -12.94 -10.66
N LEU A 246 -3.60 -12.50 -9.85
CA LEU A 246 -3.67 -12.83 -8.43
C LEU A 246 -3.78 -14.34 -8.18
N LEU A 247 -4.60 -15.03 -8.96
CA LEU A 247 -4.85 -16.47 -8.85
C LEU A 247 -3.86 -17.32 -9.66
N GLN A 248 -2.92 -16.69 -10.35
CA GLN A 248 -1.95 -17.34 -11.25
C GLN A 248 -2.63 -18.21 -12.31
N LEU A 249 -3.73 -17.71 -12.89
CA LEU A 249 -4.51 -18.42 -13.89
C LEU A 249 -4.03 -18.12 -15.31
N GLU A 250 -3.90 -19.16 -16.12
CA GLU A 250 -3.76 -19.01 -17.56
C GLU A 250 -5.14 -18.80 -18.20
N LEU A 251 -5.34 -17.62 -18.76
CA LEU A 251 -6.53 -17.30 -19.52
C LEU A 251 -6.30 -17.52 -21.02
N ALA A 252 -7.37 -17.82 -21.75
CA ALA A 252 -7.38 -17.82 -23.20
C ALA A 252 -7.09 -16.38 -23.74
N SER A 253 -6.81 -16.27 -25.03
CA SER A 253 -6.66 -14.97 -25.67
C SER A 253 -7.89 -14.09 -25.41
N PRO A 254 -7.77 -12.76 -25.38
CA PRO A 254 -8.91 -11.86 -25.12
C PRO A 254 -10.08 -12.09 -26.07
N GLU A 255 -9.81 -12.47 -27.31
CA GLU A 255 -10.82 -12.76 -28.32
C GLU A 255 -11.55 -14.08 -28.03
N THR A 256 -10.79 -15.17 -27.73
CA THR A 256 -11.35 -16.47 -27.35
C THR A 256 -12.16 -16.34 -26.06
N LEU A 257 -11.62 -15.65 -25.05
CA LEU A 257 -12.31 -15.42 -23.78
C LEU A 257 -13.65 -14.70 -23.97
N ARG A 258 -13.70 -13.71 -24.86
CA ARG A 258 -14.95 -13.01 -25.19
C ARG A 258 -15.95 -13.95 -25.84
N THR A 259 -15.51 -14.72 -26.87
CA THR A 259 -16.37 -15.67 -27.59
C THR A 259 -16.93 -16.74 -26.64
N ASP A 260 -16.10 -17.29 -25.76
CA ASP A 260 -16.52 -18.29 -24.78
C ASP A 260 -17.50 -17.71 -23.76
N ARG A 261 -17.26 -16.50 -23.26
CA ARG A 261 -18.20 -15.80 -22.37
C ARG A 261 -19.52 -15.50 -23.05
N ASP A 262 -19.55 -15.14 -24.34
CA ASP A 262 -20.78 -14.92 -25.10
C ASP A 262 -21.57 -16.23 -25.22
N ALA A 263 -20.91 -17.35 -25.49
CA ALA A 263 -21.54 -18.66 -25.52
C ALA A 263 -22.07 -19.12 -24.14
N ILE A 264 -21.31 -18.85 -23.07
CA ILE A 264 -21.73 -19.13 -21.68
C ILE A 264 -22.95 -18.28 -21.34
N ARG A 265 -22.95 -17.01 -21.70
CA ARG A 265 -24.08 -16.08 -21.48
C ARG A 265 -25.35 -16.57 -22.13
N ALA A 266 -25.26 -16.97 -23.40
CA ALA A 266 -26.40 -17.52 -24.13
C ALA A 266 -26.93 -18.82 -23.47
N LEU A 267 -26.02 -19.70 -23.03
CA LEU A 267 -26.38 -20.94 -22.34
C LEU A 267 -27.06 -20.67 -20.97
N LEU A 268 -26.50 -19.79 -20.15
CA LEU A 268 -27.05 -19.47 -18.83
C LEU A 268 -28.41 -18.75 -18.96
N ALA A 269 -28.54 -17.80 -19.88
CA ALA A 269 -29.79 -17.11 -20.14
C ALA A 269 -30.89 -18.07 -20.59
N SER A 270 -30.58 -19.08 -21.42
CA SER A 270 -31.56 -20.09 -21.83
C SER A 270 -32.06 -20.96 -20.65
N ARG A 271 -31.29 -21.04 -19.57
CA ARG A 271 -31.63 -21.84 -18.37
C ARG A 271 -32.33 -21.03 -17.28
N THR A 272 -32.03 -19.75 -17.19
CA THR A 272 -32.56 -18.87 -16.12
C THR A 272 -33.70 -17.96 -16.60
N GLY A 273 -33.87 -17.76 -17.91
CA GLY A 273 -34.75 -16.75 -18.48
C GLY A 273 -34.24 -15.30 -18.28
N GLU A 274 -33.01 -15.13 -17.77
CA GLU A 274 -32.38 -13.82 -17.65
C GLU A 274 -32.08 -13.24 -19.02
N SER A 275 -32.26 -11.92 -19.20
CA SER A 275 -31.92 -11.26 -20.46
C SER A 275 -30.42 -11.30 -20.73
N THR A 276 -30.07 -11.65 -21.96
CA THR A 276 -28.72 -11.51 -22.48
C THR A 276 -28.38 -10.06 -22.87
N ASP A 277 -29.39 -9.19 -22.89
CA ASP A 277 -29.20 -7.80 -23.25
C ASP A 277 -28.24 -7.15 -22.26
N MET A 278 -27.02 -7.00 -22.70
CA MET A 278 -26.10 -6.10 -22.07
C MET A 278 -26.63 -4.70 -22.35
N PRO A 279 -26.99 -3.91 -21.33
CA PRO A 279 -27.09 -2.49 -21.57
C PRO A 279 -25.75 -2.08 -22.19
N VAL A 280 -25.77 -1.59 -23.43
CA VAL A 280 -24.56 -1.06 -24.05
C VAL A 280 -24.05 -0.02 -23.08
N PRO A 281 -22.91 -0.26 -22.41
CA PRO A 281 -22.43 0.71 -21.45
C PRO A 281 -22.30 2.04 -22.19
N PRO A 282 -22.72 3.15 -21.59
CA PRO A 282 -22.52 4.44 -22.22
C PRO A 282 -21.04 4.57 -22.60
N PRO A 283 -20.71 5.21 -23.72
CA PRO A 283 -19.32 5.39 -24.11
C PRO A 283 -18.56 5.99 -22.93
N PRO A 284 -17.36 5.47 -22.62
CA PRO A 284 -16.61 5.92 -21.46
C PRO A 284 -16.38 7.42 -21.55
N ASP A 285 -16.59 8.11 -20.46
CA ASP A 285 -16.38 9.55 -20.36
C ASP A 285 -14.88 9.90 -20.59
N LEU A 286 -14.60 11.19 -20.72
CA LEU A 286 -13.25 11.67 -20.99
C LEU A 286 -12.24 11.23 -19.91
N LEU A 287 -12.65 11.24 -18.64
CA LEU A 287 -11.79 10.83 -17.53
C LEU A 287 -11.47 9.34 -17.61
N THR A 288 -12.46 8.50 -17.82
CA THR A 288 -12.28 7.04 -17.97
C THR A 288 -11.34 6.73 -19.13
N ARG A 289 -11.53 7.36 -20.30
CA ARG A 289 -10.63 7.20 -21.46
C ARG A 289 -9.19 7.64 -21.15
N ALA A 290 -9.03 8.76 -20.45
CA ALA A 290 -7.71 9.26 -20.05
C ALA A 290 -7.03 8.32 -19.06
N ARG A 291 -7.77 7.78 -18.09
CA ARG A 291 -7.28 6.79 -17.11
C ARG A 291 -6.85 5.49 -17.80
N ASP A 292 -7.65 4.97 -18.72
CA ASP A 292 -7.34 3.75 -19.47
C ASP A 292 -6.11 3.93 -20.36
N ALA A 293 -6.02 5.03 -21.09
CA ALA A 293 -4.85 5.35 -21.89
C ALA A 293 -3.58 5.46 -21.04
N TYR A 294 -3.67 6.11 -19.89
CA TYR A 294 -2.54 6.26 -18.97
C TYR A 294 -2.16 4.93 -18.31
N ARG A 295 -3.14 4.12 -17.90
CA ARG A 295 -2.88 2.76 -17.39
C ARG A 295 -2.16 1.89 -18.41
N ASN A 296 -2.62 1.90 -19.66
CA ASN A 296 -1.99 1.14 -20.74
C ASN A 296 -0.56 1.63 -21.01
N TRP A 297 -0.31 2.94 -20.89
CA TRP A 297 1.04 3.48 -20.98
C TRP A 297 1.92 3.00 -19.80
N LEU A 298 1.43 3.03 -18.55
CA LEU A 298 2.18 2.53 -17.37
C LEU A 298 2.56 1.04 -17.51
N LEU A 299 1.70 0.25 -18.14
CA LEU A 299 1.87 -1.19 -18.33
C LEU A 299 2.54 -1.54 -19.66
N SER A 300 3.00 -0.54 -20.43
CA SER A 300 3.59 -0.82 -21.74
C SER A 300 4.91 -1.58 -21.63
N PRO A 301 5.20 -2.50 -22.58
CA PRO A 301 6.38 -3.37 -22.57
C PRO A 301 7.72 -2.64 -22.49
N GLN A 302 7.78 -1.40 -22.95
CA GLN A 302 8.99 -0.57 -22.92
C GLN A 302 9.55 -0.31 -21.51
N PHE A 303 8.73 -0.45 -20.47
CA PHE A 303 9.14 -0.27 -19.08
C PHE A 303 9.55 -1.58 -18.41
N PHE A 304 9.47 -2.71 -19.10
CA PHE A 304 9.86 -4.01 -18.56
C PHE A 304 11.31 -4.31 -18.92
N VAL A 305 12.13 -4.51 -17.91
CA VAL A 305 13.56 -4.81 -18.07
C VAL A 305 13.94 -6.03 -17.23
N PRO A 306 14.84 -6.89 -17.72
CA PRO A 306 15.43 -7.94 -16.88
C PRO A 306 16.34 -7.28 -15.83
N LEU A 307 16.21 -7.68 -14.57
CA LEU A 307 17.10 -7.25 -13.50
C LEU A 307 18.18 -8.30 -13.24
N PRO A 308 19.40 -7.89 -12.79
CA PRO A 308 20.50 -8.84 -12.58
C PRO A 308 20.20 -9.98 -11.60
N LEU A 309 19.31 -9.77 -10.64
CA LEU A 309 18.94 -10.74 -9.60
C LEU A 309 17.65 -11.49 -9.90
N ASP A 310 16.87 -11.06 -10.89
CA ASP A 310 15.62 -11.70 -11.30
C ASP A 310 15.55 -11.67 -12.83
N PRO A 311 15.69 -12.81 -13.50
CA PRO A 311 15.63 -12.89 -14.95
C PRO A 311 14.24 -12.62 -15.53
N SER A 312 13.18 -12.64 -14.72
CA SER A 312 11.85 -12.24 -15.15
C SER A 312 11.78 -10.74 -15.41
N PRO A 313 11.19 -10.28 -16.53
CA PRO A 313 11.08 -8.85 -16.81
C PRO A 313 10.27 -8.12 -15.72
N GLN A 314 10.91 -7.20 -15.00
CA GLN A 314 10.29 -6.37 -13.97
C GLN A 314 9.94 -5.00 -14.53
N SER A 315 8.74 -4.50 -14.22
CA SER A 315 8.38 -3.14 -14.62
C SER A 315 9.13 -2.09 -13.79
N LEU A 316 9.78 -1.16 -14.46
CA LEU A 316 10.45 -0.03 -13.82
C LEU A 316 9.48 0.89 -13.08
N LEU A 317 8.23 1.01 -13.54
CA LEU A 317 7.21 1.90 -12.98
C LEU A 317 6.27 1.19 -11.99
N THR A 318 5.81 -0.01 -12.34
CA THR A 318 4.75 -0.72 -11.61
C THR A 318 5.27 -1.92 -10.81
N GLY A 319 6.55 -2.27 -10.95
CA GLY A 319 7.19 -3.34 -10.20
C GLY A 319 7.32 -3.03 -8.72
N MET A 320 7.55 -4.07 -7.93
CA MET A 320 7.76 -3.98 -6.47
C MET A 320 9.24 -3.96 -6.08
N THR A 321 10.13 -3.58 -7.00
CA THR A 321 11.60 -3.68 -6.86
C THR A 321 12.16 -3.00 -5.61
N LEU A 322 11.61 -1.84 -5.22
CA LEU A 322 12.03 -1.12 -4.02
C LEU A 322 11.25 -1.53 -2.77
N ASN A 323 10.16 -2.27 -2.93
CA ASN A 323 9.28 -2.67 -1.85
C ASN A 323 8.99 -1.47 -0.90
N TYR A 324 9.15 -1.60 0.41
CA TYR A 324 8.90 -0.53 1.39
C TYR A 324 9.96 0.61 1.36
N LEU A 325 11.08 0.47 0.65
CA LEU A 325 12.11 1.51 0.52
C LEU A 325 11.76 2.62 -0.49
N TRP A 326 10.67 2.50 -1.24
CA TRP A 326 10.22 3.44 -2.26
C TRP A 326 10.19 4.91 -1.79
N PHE A 327 9.85 5.14 -0.52
CA PHE A 327 9.81 6.48 0.05
C PHE A 327 11.16 7.22 -0.03
N LEU A 328 12.28 6.51 0.17
CA LEU A 328 13.62 7.11 0.05
C LEU A 328 13.93 7.52 -1.39
N MET A 329 13.52 6.69 -2.36
CA MET A 329 13.67 7.03 -3.78
C MET A 329 12.88 8.30 -4.13
N PHE A 330 11.63 8.40 -3.67
CA PHE A 330 10.82 9.60 -3.85
C PHE A 330 11.47 10.85 -3.23
N LEU A 331 12.05 10.72 -2.04
CA LEU A 331 12.78 11.82 -1.41
C LEU A 331 13.98 12.28 -2.24
N CYS A 332 14.68 11.37 -2.92
CA CYS A 332 15.77 11.71 -3.83
C CYS A 332 15.24 12.54 -5.02
N TRP A 333 14.19 12.07 -5.69
CA TRP A 333 13.57 12.77 -6.81
C TRP A 333 13.03 14.14 -6.40
N LEU A 334 12.32 14.21 -5.29
CA LEU A 334 11.75 15.47 -4.79
C LEU A 334 12.81 16.47 -4.33
N ALA A 335 13.93 16.01 -3.76
CA ALA A 335 15.04 16.89 -3.38
C ALA A 335 15.73 17.50 -4.61
N VAL A 336 15.94 16.71 -5.67
CA VAL A 336 16.49 17.20 -6.94
C VAL A 336 15.50 18.15 -7.63
N GLY A 337 14.24 17.76 -7.73
CA GLY A 337 13.18 18.60 -8.29
C GLY A 337 13.03 19.93 -7.54
N PHE A 338 13.06 19.90 -6.20
CA PHE A 338 13.05 21.11 -5.38
C PHE A 338 14.27 22.00 -5.68
N ALA A 339 15.47 21.42 -5.78
CA ALA A 339 16.67 22.20 -6.08
C ALA A 339 16.56 22.90 -7.45
N ALA A 340 16.03 22.21 -8.47
CA ALA A 340 15.80 22.78 -9.79
C ALA A 340 14.77 23.92 -9.76
N VAL A 341 13.62 23.70 -9.10
CA VAL A 341 12.55 24.69 -8.97
C VAL A 341 13.03 25.91 -8.16
N ALA A 342 13.72 25.71 -7.05
CA ALA A 342 14.24 26.79 -6.20
C ALA A 342 15.31 27.63 -6.93
N ALA A 343 16.21 26.96 -7.69
CA ALA A 343 17.20 27.65 -8.51
C ALA A 343 16.53 28.48 -9.62
N LEU A 344 15.53 27.91 -10.30
CA LEU A 344 14.76 28.60 -11.34
C LEU A 344 14.00 29.80 -10.75
N ALA A 345 13.31 29.61 -9.62
CA ALA A 345 12.59 30.69 -8.95
C ALA A 345 13.51 31.84 -8.54
N THR A 346 14.71 31.53 -8.04
CA THR A 346 15.74 32.51 -7.69
C THR A 346 16.24 33.25 -8.96
N ARG A 347 16.50 32.51 -10.05
CA ARG A 347 16.97 33.10 -11.33
C ARG A 347 15.91 34.01 -11.94
N LEU A 348 14.63 33.62 -11.87
CA LEU A 348 13.52 34.41 -12.40
C LEU A 348 13.04 35.48 -11.41
N ARG A 349 13.66 35.58 -10.23
CA ARG A 349 13.29 36.53 -9.14
C ARG A 349 11.80 36.45 -8.79
N LEU A 350 11.23 35.23 -8.79
CA LEU A 350 9.82 35.04 -8.48
C LEU A 350 9.54 35.48 -7.03
N PRO A 351 8.49 36.28 -6.80
CA PRO A 351 8.11 36.64 -5.45
C PRO A 351 7.63 35.42 -4.68
N ALA A 352 7.93 35.38 -3.39
CA ALA A 352 7.36 34.35 -2.55
C ALA A 352 5.85 34.60 -2.36
N PRO A 353 5.04 33.53 -2.26
CA PRO A 353 3.61 33.68 -2.00
C PRO A 353 3.39 34.43 -0.67
N PRO A 354 2.29 35.19 -0.57
CA PRO A 354 1.92 35.85 0.69
C PRO A 354 1.73 34.83 1.81
N GLY A 355 2.19 35.16 3.03
CA GLY A 355 2.17 34.23 4.17
C GLY A 355 0.79 33.66 4.46
N TRP A 356 -0.27 34.49 4.41
CA TRP A 356 -1.64 34.06 4.66
C TRP A 356 -2.12 32.95 3.72
N LEU A 357 -1.64 32.92 2.47
CA LEU A 357 -2.00 31.86 1.50
C LEU A 357 -1.37 30.50 1.85
N VAL A 358 -0.38 30.48 2.72
CA VAL A 358 0.32 29.25 3.15
C VAL A 358 -0.07 28.88 4.58
N THR A 359 -0.19 29.86 5.49
CA THR A 359 -0.35 29.62 6.93
C THR A 359 -1.81 29.64 7.41
N SER A 360 -2.77 29.96 6.56
CA SER A 360 -4.20 29.97 6.87
C SER A 360 -4.96 28.86 6.11
N PRO A 361 -6.25 28.63 6.42
CA PRO A 361 -7.10 27.70 5.65
C PRO A 361 -7.18 28.02 4.14
N ALA A 362 -6.84 29.24 3.72
CA ALA A 362 -6.74 29.60 2.30
C ALA A 362 -5.70 28.75 1.53
N ALA A 363 -4.79 28.09 2.22
CA ALA A 363 -3.90 27.10 1.61
C ALA A 363 -4.67 26.00 0.84
N LEU A 364 -5.84 25.61 1.31
CA LEU A 364 -6.68 24.60 0.64
C LEU A 364 -7.16 25.06 -0.75
N LEU A 365 -7.30 26.36 -1.01
CA LEU A 365 -7.76 26.89 -2.29
C LEU A 365 -6.86 26.53 -3.47
N TRP A 366 -5.57 26.33 -3.23
CA TRP A 366 -4.62 25.98 -4.28
C TRP A 366 -4.03 24.57 -4.11
N THR A 367 -3.88 24.10 -2.86
CA THR A 367 -3.33 22.75 -2.62
C THR A 367 -4.32 21.66 -3.02
N VAL A 368 -5.61 21.83 -2.75
CA VAL A 368 -6.64 20.85 -3.12
C VAL A 368 -6.74 20.68 -4.64
N PRO A 369 -6.90 21.72 -5.46
CA PRO A 369 -6.94 21.56 -6.93
C PRO A 369 -5.66 20.91 -7.48
N LEU A 370 -4.48 21.32 -7.02
CA LEU A 370 -3.21 20.75 -7.48
C LEU A 370 -3.05 19.28 -7.09
N THR A 371 -3.60 18.87 -5.95
CA THR A 371 -3.54 17.48 -5.48
C THR A 371 -4.66 16.63 -6.10
N LEU A 372 -5.80 17.25 -6.42
CA LEU A 372 -6.95 16.57 -7.00
C LEU A 372 -6.62 15.99 -8.38
N LEU A 373 -5.88 16.73 -9.19
CA LEU A 373 -5.52 16.28 -10.54
C LEU A 373 -4.78 14.91 -10.53
N PRO A 374 -3.67 14.73 -9.82
CA PRO A 374 -3.03 13.42 -9.72
C PRO A 374 -3.89 12.39 -8.96
N GLN A 375 -4.73 12.80 -8.00
CA GLN A 375 -5.63 11.89 -7.29
C GLN A 375 -6.64 11.23 -8.22
N LEU A 376 -7.10 11.91 -9.28
CA LEU A 376 -7.99 11.32 -10.28
C LEU A 376 -7.36 10.11 -11.00
N PHE A 377 -6.05 9.97 -10.96
CA PHE A 377 -5.30 8.85 -11.53
C PHE A 377 -4.83 7.83 -10.49
N MET A 378 -5.22 7.95 -9.22
CA MET A 378 -4.96 6.91 -8.22
C MET A 378 -5.90 5.71 -8.41
N GLY A 379 -5.49 4.55 -7.88
CA GLY A 379 -6.27 3.31 -7.97
C GLY A 379 -6.35 2.72 -9.38
N LEU A 380 -5.43 3.05 -10.29
CA LEU A 380 -5.41 2.51 -11.66
C LEU A 380 -5.10 1.02 -11.73
N LEU A 381 -4.22 0.55 -10.86
CA LEU A 381 -3.79 -0.85 -10.82
C LEU A 381 -4.54 -1.63 -9.74
N SER A 382 -4.88 -0.98 -8.64
CA SER A 382 -5.64 -1.57 -7.53
C SER A 382 -6.45 -0.47 -6.84
N PRO A 383 -7.79 -0.51 -6.93
CA PRO A 383 -8.63 0.45 -6.22
C PRO A 383 -8.33 0.47 -4.73
N GLY A 384 -8.19 1.66 -4.15
CA GLY A 384 -7.86 1.82 -2.74
C GLY A 384 -8.25 3.18 -2.20
N PHE A 385 -8.17 3.35 -0.88
CA PHE A 385 -8.34 4.62 -0.20
C PHE A 385 -6.99 5.28 0.03
N GLY A 386 -6.87 6.53 -0.36
CA GLY A 386 -5.63 7.30 -0.23
C GLY A 386 -4.72 7.23 -1.46
N PRO A 387 -3.49 7.73 -1.36
CA PRO A 387 -2.56 7.75 -2.48
C PRO A 387 -1.94 6.37 -2.74
N ASP A 388 -1.72 6.05 -4.02
CA ASP A 388 -1.06 4.82 -4.43
C ASP A 388 0.39 4.74 -3.90
N THR A 389 0.88 3.50 -3.81
CA THR A 389 2.29 3.20 -3.56
C THR A 389 2.99 2.93 -4.88
N SER A 390 4.14 3.57 -5.10
CA SER A 390 4.96 3.36 -6.30
C SER A 390 6.32 2.81 -5.92
N ALA A 391 6.43 1.48 -5.92
CA ALA A 391 7.61 0.74 -5.46
C ALA A 391 8.57 0.33 -6.59
N GLY A 392 8.34 0.77 -7.84
CA GLY A 392 9.24 0.58 -8.96
C GLY A 392 10.54 1.40 -8.83
N LEU A 393 11.52 1.12 -9.67
CA LEU A 393 12.78 1.89 -9.73
C LEU A 393 12.55 3.33 -10.21
N LEU A 394 11.55 3.55 -11.04
CA LEU A 394 11.10 4.89 -11.43
C LEU A 394 9.76 5.19 -10.76
N PRO A 395 9.58 6.40 -10.22
CA PRO A 395 8.31 6.77 -9.63
C PRO A 395 7.22 6.90 -10.71
N GLN A 396 6.03 6.40 -10.43
CA GLN A 396 4.86 6.66 -11.26
C GLN A 396 4.57 8.17 -11.26
N PRO A 397 4.41 8.81 -12.44
CA PRO A 397 4.35 10.28 -12.54
C PRO A 397 3.24 10.91 -11.70
N HIS A 398 2.03 10.34 -11.68
CA HIS A 398 0.91 10.88 -10.90
C HIS A 398 1.16 10.76 -9.39
N VAL A 399 1.80 9.67 -8.93
CA VAL A 399 2.14 9.48 -7.51
C VAL A 399 3.22 10.49 -7.09
N LEU A 400 4.24 10.69 -7.95
CA LEU A 400 5.28 11.69 -7.72
C LEU A 400 4.70 13.11 -7.68
N ALA A 401 3.82 13.45 -8.62
CA ALA A 401 3.15 14.75 -8.67
C ALA A 401 2.30 15.01 -7.41
N TYR A 402 1.55 14.00 -6.97
CA TYR A 402 0.78 14.08 -5.73
C TYR A 402 1.65 14.44 -4.53
N TYR A 403 2.72 13.69 -4.29
CA TYR A 403 3.61 13.95 -3.16
C TYR A 403 4.45 15.23 -3.33
N ALA A 404 4.72 15.66 -4.57
CA ALA A 404 5.40 16.92 -4.84
C ALA A 404 4.61 18.13 -4.34
N VAL A 405 3.27 18.10 -4.37
CA VAL A 405 2.43 19.18 -3.83
C VAL A 405 2.59 19.28 -2.30
N PHE A 406 2.55 18.17 -1.59
CA PHE A 406 2.78 18.15 -0.13
C PHE A 406 4.19 18.58 0.24
N PHE A 407 5.18 18.10 -0.48
CA PHE A 407 6.58 18.48 -0.27
C PHE A 407 6.80 19.97 -0.54
N GLY A 408 6.27 20.48 -1.64
CA GLY A 408 6.34 21.90 -2.02
C GLY A 408 5.64 22.79 -0.98
N TYR A 409 4.44 22.40 -0.52
CA TYR A 409 3.75 23.10 0.54
C TYR A 409 4.59 23.16 1.83
N GLY A 410 5.21 22.05 2.23
CA GLY A 410 6.10 22.03 3.39
C GLY A 410 7.28 23.01 3.25
N ALA A 411 7.86 23.11 2.07
CA ALA A 411 8.92 24.08 1.78
C ALA A 411 8.41 25.54 1.87
N LEU A 412 7.22 25.82 1.33
CA LEU A 412 6.60 27.14 1.41
C LEU A 412 6.20 27.50 2.85
N LEU A 413 5.75 26.53 3.64
CA LEU A 413 5.43 26.70 5.04
C LEU A 413 6.66 27.16 5.84
N PHE A 414 7.82 26.53 5.63
CA PHE A 414 9.07 26.97 6.23
C PHE A 414 9.40 28.42 5.85
N LEU A 415 9.28 28.77 4.57
CA LEU A 415 9.56 30.13 4.09
C LEU A 415 8.59 31.17 4.65
N ALA A 416 7.33 30.83 4.80
CA ALA A 416 6.31 31.70 5.37
C ALA A 416 6.56 31.94 6.87
N GLU A 417 6.87 30.88 7.63
CA GLU A 417 7.14 30.98 9.06
C GLU A 417 8.43 31.78 9.37
N THR A 418 9.46 31.70 8.53
CA THR A 418 10.71 32.45 8.72
C THR A 418 10.61 33.93 8.36
N ARG A 419 9.59 34.33 7.61
CA ARG A 419 9.34 35.72 7.21
C ARG A 419 8.30 36.44 8.06
N ALA A 420 7.53 35.68 8.84
CA ALA A 420 6.52 36.25 9.71
C ALA A 420 7.18 37.09 10.82
N THR A 421 6.89 38.36 10.83
CA THR A 421 7.42 39.33 11.85
C THR A 421 6.56 39.35 13.10
N ASP A 422 5.28 38.97 13.03
CA ASP A 422 4.34 38.91 14.15
C ASP A 422 3.18 37.96 13.88
N ASP A 423 2.62 37.36 14.91
CA ASP A 423 1.37 36.59 15.10
C ASP A 423 0.64 36.09 13.83
N VAL A 424 1.35 35.52 12.85
CA VAL A 424 0.70 34.78 11.78
C VAL A 424 0.03 33.59 12.43
N GLU A 425 -1.30 33.52 12.35
CA GLU A 425 -2.04 32.33 12.79
C GLU A 425 -1.38 31.09 12.19
N SER A 426 -0.64 30.36 13.01
CA SER A 426 0.11 29.21 12.55
C SER A 426 -0.88 28.12 12.12
N VAL A 427 -0.59 27.47 10.98
CA VAL A 427 -1.32 26.27 10.54
C VAL A 427 -1.48 25.34 11.74
N GLY A 428 -2.73 24.95 12.01
CA GLY A 428 -3.04 23.99 13.05
C GLY A 428 -3.38 24.59 14.44
N ARG A 429 -3.44 25.91 14.62
CA ARG A 429 -3.88 26.48 15.91
C ARG A 429 -5.23 25.92 16.39
N ARG A 430 -6.15 25.65 15.45
CA ARG A 430 -7.44 25.00 15.70
C ARG A 430 -7.42 23.53 15.19
N TRP A 431 -6.40 22.77 15.56
CA TRP A 431 -6.15 21.43 15.04
C TRP A 431 -7.32 20.44 15.19
N LEU A 432 -8.17 20.65 16.18
CA LEU A 432 -9.31 19.78 16.46
C LEU A 432 -10.36 19.85 15.34
N VAL A 433 -10.58 21.02 14.73
CA VAL A 433 -11.58 21.19 13.66
C VAL A 433 -11.19 20.37 12.41
N PRO A 434 -9.99 20.53 11.82
CA PRO A 434 -9.60 19.70 10.68
C PRO A 434 -9.51 18.21 11.03
N LEU A 435 -9.16 17.85 12.27
CA LEU A 435 -9.20 16.45 12.71
C LEU A 435 -10.61 15.87 12.64
N LEU A 436 -11.59 16.55 13.23
CA LEU A 436 -12.98 16.08 13.27
C LEU A 436 -13.61 16.06 11.89
N VAL A 437 -13.43 17.09 11.08
CA VAL A 437 -13.94 17.14 9.69
C VAL A 437 -13.29 16.04 8.86
N GLY A 438 -11.98 15.84 9.00
CA GLY A 438 -11.26 14.76 8.31
C GLY A 438 -11.80 13.38 8.67
N LEU A 439 -11.88 13.06 9.96
CA LEU A 439 -12.28 11.72 10.42
C LEU A 439 -13.77 11.43 10.30
N LEU A 440 -14.64 12.43 10.56
CA LEU A 440 -16.08 12.18 10.65
C LEU A 440 -16.83 12.46 9.34
N ILE A 441 -16.24 13.25 8.43
CA ILE A 441 -16.87 13.61 7.16
C ILE A 441 -16.06 13.07 5.98
N CYS A 442 -14.80 13.49 5.84
CA CYS A 442 -14.02 13.17 4.64
C CYS A 442 -13.63 11.68 4.57
N PHE A 443 -13.29 11.05 5.69
CA PHE A 443 -12.93 9.64 5.72
C PHE A 443 -14.09 8.72 5.32
N PRO A 444 -15.28 8.77 5.96
CA PRO A 444 -16.39 7.93 5.56
C PRO A 444 -16.91 8.27 4.15
N ALA A 445 -16.92 9.53 3.73
CA ALA A 445 -17.28 9.90 2.37
C ALA A 445 -16.30 9.34 1.34
N GLY A 446 -15.00 9.38 1.62
CA GLY A 446 -13.97 8.81 0.77
C GLY A 446 -14.03 7.29 0.69
N LEU A 447 -14.39 6.60 1.79
CA LEU A 447 -14.61 5.14 1.80
C LEU A 447 -15.84 4.76 0.97
N ALA A 448 -16.96 5.46 1.17
CA ALA A 448 -18.21 5.19 0.44
C ALA A 448 -18.08 5.40 -1.08
N THR A 449 -17.15 6.24 -1.49
CA THR A 449 -16.97 6.64 -2.91
C THR A 449 -15.66 6.12 -3.52
N MET A 450 -14.86 5.33 -2.81
CA MET A 450 -13.51 4.94 -3.28
C MET A 450 -13.52 4.14 -4.59
N GLN A 451 -14.61 3.41 -4.88
CA GLN A 451 -14.79 2.69 -6.15
C GLN A 451 -15.13 3.62 -7.34
N PHE A 452 -15.48 4.88 -7.06
CA PHE A 452 -15.79 5.90 -8.08
C PHE A 452 -14.69 6.96 -8.11
N PRO A 453 -13.69 6.87 -9.00
CA PRO A 453 -12.51 7.74 -8.96
C PRO A 453 -12.81 9.23 -8.94
N ALA A 454 -13.79 9.68 -9.74
CA ALA A 454 -14.17 11.08 -9.79
C ALA A 454 -14.83 11.56 -8.47
N ALA A 455 -15.77 10.78 -7.92
CA ALA A 455 -16.48 11.12 -6.69
C ALA A 455 -15.60 10.95 -5.44
N GLY A 456 -14.73 9.94 -5.43
CA GLY A 456 -13.85 9.62 -4.30
C GLY A 456 -12.63 10.53 -4.18
N ALA A 457 -12.21 11.20 -5.27
CA ALA A 457 -10.98 11.98 -5.27
C ALA A 457 -11.00 13.15 -4.28
N LEU A 458 -12.06 13.95 -4.28
CA LEU A 458 -12.15 15.15 -3.44
C LEU A 458 -12.17 14.83 -1.93
N PRO A 459 -13.03 13.92 -1.43
CA PRO A 459 -12.99 13.53 -0.01
C PRO A 459 -11.64 13.00 0.44
N GLN A 460 -10.95 12.19 -0.37
CA GLN A 460 -9.64 11.63 -0.03
C GLN A 460 -8.54 12.70 0.01
N VAL A 461 -8.54 13.64 -0.94
CA VAL A 461 -7.61 14.77 -0.95
C VAL A 461 -7.83 15.67 0.27
N LEU A 462 -9.09 16.01 0.57
CA LEU A 462 -9.45 16.80 1.75
C LEU A 462 -9.03 16.07 3.03
N TYR A 463 -9.26 14.76 3.12
CA TYR A 463 -8.81 13.95 4.24
C TYR A 463 -7.30 14.07 4.46
N ALA A 464 -6.50 13.88 3.40
CA ALA A 464 -5.05 13.94 3.50
C ALA A 464 -4.54 15.32 3.98
N TRP A 465 -5.11 16.42 3.47
CA TRP A 465 -4.74 17.79 3.89
C TRP A 465 -5.20 18.11 5.29
N LEU A 466 -6.47 17.84 5.63
CA LEU A 466 -7.02 18.15 6.95
C LEU A 466 -6.31 17.35 8.04
N MET A 467 -6.02 16.07 7.82
CA MET A 467 -5.26 15.27 8.77
C MET A 467 -3.81 15.75 8.91
N SER A 468 -3.19 16.21 7.82
CA SER A 468 -1.85 16.77 7.87
C SER A 468 -1.80 18.07 8.69
N PHE A 469 -2.79 18.97 8.51
CA PHE A 469 -2.88 20.20 9.30
C PHE A 469 -3.22 19.91 10.75
N ALA A 470 -4.13 18.97 11.01
CA ALA A 470 -4.46 18.52 12.35
C ALA A 470 -3.23 17.96 13.08
N ALA A 471 -2.45 17.12 12.41
CA ALA A 471 -1.24 16.54 13.00
C ALA A 471 -0.20 17.61 13.33
N ILE A 472 0.09 18.55 12.42
CA ILE A 472 1.02 19.65 12.68
C ILE A 472 0.55 20.45 13.90
N GLY A 473 -0.72 20.84 13.96
CA GLY A 473 -1.24 21.65 15.05
C GLY A 473 -1.31 20.89 16.38
N PHE A 474 -1.68 19.62 16.35
CA PHE A 474 -1.68 18.76 17.52
C PHE A 474 -0.28 18.66 18.14
N PHE A 475 0.76 18.42 17.32
CA PHE A 475 2.13 18.31 17.84
C PHE A 475 2.70 19.66 18.31
N ARG A 476 2.31 20.79 17.73
CA ARG A 476 2.63 22.12 18.26
C ARG A 476 2.02 22.34 19.64
N TRP A 477 0.81 21.86 19.85
CA TRP A 477 0.15 21.93 21.15
C TRP A 477 0.75 20.95 22.15
N LEU A 478 1.03 19.70 21.73
CA LEU A 478 1.51 18.63 22.61
C LEU A 478 2.98 18.79 23.02
N VAL A 479 3.81 19.33 22.14
CA VAL A 479 5.28 19.38 22.31
C VAL A 479 5.78 20.82 22.19
N PRO A 480 5.43 21.70 23.15
CA PRO A 480 5.86 23.09 23.10
C PRO A 480 7.34 23.29 23.42
N ALA A 481 7.99 22.32 24.08
CA ALA A 481 9.37 22.40 24.53
C ALA A 481 10.18 21.15 24.26
N GLU A 482 11.50 21.23 24.43
CA GLU A 482 12.42 20.12 24.28
C GLU A 482 12.14 19.01 25.31
N SER A 483 11.98 17.77 24.82
CA SER A 483 11.87 16.57 25.64
C SER A 483 12.91 15.53 25.22
N ARG A 484 13.59 14.93 26.22
CA ARG A 484 14.56 13.86 25.98
C ARG A 484 13.93 12.64 25.29
N MET A 485 12.69 12.34 25.63
CA MET A 485 11.92 11.25 25.04
C MET A 485 11.66 11.50 23.55
N TRP A 486 11.08 12.65 23.20
CA TRP A 486 10.80 13.00 21.82
C TRP A 486 12.06 13.08 20.96
N ARG A 487 13.14 13.59 21.54
CA ARG A 487 14.43 13.61 20.87
C ARG A 487 14.96 12.21 20.59
N TYR A 488 14.86 11.29 21.55
CA TYR A 488 15.28 9.90 21.37
C TYR A 488 14.45 9.20 20.29
N LEU A 489 13.12 9.32 20.32
CA LEU A 489 12.21 8.76 19.32
C LEU A 489 12.46 9.35 17.93
N SER A 490 12.68 10.65 17.82
CA SER A 490 13.00 11.29 16.54
C SER A 490 14.35 10.83 15.98
N ASP A 491 15.36 10.66 16.84
CA ASP A 491 16.68 10.17 16.41
C ASP A 491 16.62 8.67 15.98
N SER A 492 15.74 7.88 16.57
CA SER A 492 15.54 6.45 16.21
C SER A 492 14.66 6.26 14.97
N ALA A 493 13.82 7.24 14.62
CA ALA A 493 12.77 7.08 13.61
C ALA A 493 13.26 6.55 12.26
N TYR A 494 14.44 6.96 11.80
CA TYR A 494 14.98 6.51 10.54
C TYR A 494 15.39 5.02 10.58
N TRP A 495 16.00 4.57 11.67
CA TRP A 495 16.31 3.16 11.87
C TRP A 495 15.03 2.31 11.96
N LEU A 496 14.03 2.81 12.69
CA LEU A 496 12.73 2.14 12.78
C LEU A 496 12.14 1.92 11.38
N TYR A 497 12.20 2.95 10.51
CA TYR A 497 11.73 2.83 9.13
C TYR A 497 12.49 1.75 8.35
N LEU A 498 13.82 1.72 8.44
CA LEU A 498 14.63 0.79 7.66
C LEU A 498 14.43 -0.67 8.08
N ALA A 499 14.33 -0.92 9.40
CA ALA A 499 14.42 -2.28 9.94
C ALA A 499 13.06 -2.91 10.29
N HIS A 500 11.93 -2.16 10.23
CA HIS A 500 10.66 -2.70 10.75
C HIS A 500 10.09 -3.84 9.90
N MET A 501 10.19 -3.79 8.58
CA MET A 501 9.50 -4.76 7.71
C MET A 501 9.98 -6.20 7.90
N PRO A 502 11.28 -6.53 7.80
CA PRO A 502 11.75 -7.89 8.05
C PRO A 502 11.38 -8.38 9.45
N LEU A 503 11.52 -7.51 10.47
CA LEU A 503 11.19 -7.86 11.84
C LEU A 503 9.70 -8.15 12.03
N LEU A 504 8.82 -7.31 11.45
CA LEU A 504 7.38 -7.51 11.55
C LEU A 504 6.95 -8.84 10.94
N ILE A 505 7.46 -9.18 9.76
CA ILE A 505 7.13 -10.45 9.10
C ILE A 505 7.52 -11.64 9.99
N VAL A 506 8.74 -11.63 10.55
CA VAL A 506 9.18 -12.68 11.48
C VAL A 506 8.24 -12.80 12.69
N LEU A 507 7.90 -11.69 13.32
CA LEU A 507 7.01 -11.70 14.49
C LEU A 507 5.59 -12.14 14.15
N GLN A 508 5.07 -11.75 13.00
CA GLN A 508 3.78 -12.20 12.50
C GLN A 508 3.78 -13.70 12.18
N GLN A 509 4.85 -14.22 11.58
CA GLN A 509 5.01 -15.65 11.33
C GLN A 509 5.03 -16.44 12.65
N ILE A 510 5.80 -16.00 13.65
CA ILE A 510 5.90 -16.66 14.96
C ILE A 510 4.55 -16.62 15.70
N SER A 511 3.86 -15.48 15.68
CA SER A 511 2.60 -15.31 16.43
C SER A 511 1.38 -15.93 15.76
N ARG A 512 1.48 -16.30 14.48
CA ARG A 512 0.35 -16.79 13.68
C ARG A 512 -0.41 -17.95 14.34
N GLY A 513 0.31 -18.94 14.89
CA GLY A 513 -0.25 -20.14 15.53
C GLY A 513 -0.69 -19.93 16.98
N TRP A 514 -0.51 -18.76 17.58
CA TRP A 514 -0.88 -18.56 18.97
C TRP A 514 -2.40 -18.58 19.17
N PRO A 515 -2.92 -19.21 20.24
CA PRO A 515 -4.35 -19.27 20.51
C PRO A 515 -4.86 -17.98 21.17
N LEU A 516 -4.56 -16.82 20.53
CA LEU A 516 -4.94 -15.49 21.02
C LEU A 516 -5.83 -14.79 19.98
N PRO A 517 -6.78 -13.93 20.40
CA PRO A 517 -7.53 -13.08 19.48
C PRO A 517 -6.61 -12.21 18.61
N GLY A 518 -6.95 -12.04 17.33
CA GLY A 518 -6.15 -11.28 16.37
C GLY A 518 -5.78 -9.86 16.83
N VAL A 519 -6.70 -9.17 17.52
CA VAL A 519 -6.47 -7.84 18.11
C VAL A 519 -5.35 -7.87 19.16
N LEU A 520 -5.35 -8.88 20.03
CA LEU A 520 -4.32 -9.00 21.06
C LEU A 520 -2.97 -9.32 20.45
N LYS A 521 -2.92 -10.22 19.45
CA LYS A 521 -1.70 -10.49 18.68
C LYS A 521 -1.18 -9.23 17.98
N PHE A 522 -2.07 -8.48 17.32
CA PHE A 522 -1.72 -7.20 16.69
C PHE A 522 -1.04 -6.24 17.67
N LEU A 523 -1.61 -6.06 18.87
CA LEU A 523 -1.03 -5.20 19.89
C LEU A 523 0.33 -5.72 20.38
N LEU A 524 0.41 -7.03 20.67
CA LEU A 524 1.67 -7.66 21.13
C LEU A 524 2.76 -7.57 20.07
N VAL A 525 2.47 -7.89 18.82
CA VAL A 525 3.43 -7.80 17.70
C VAL A 525 3.91 -6.36 17.51
N THR A 526 2.98 -5.38 17.55
CA THR A 526 3.33 -3.97 17.41
C THR A 526 4.22 -3.47 18.54
N MET A 527 3.89 -3.81 19.79
CA MET A 527 4.67 -3.41 20.97
C MET A 527 6.05 -4.09 20.96
N LEU A 528 6.10 -5.40 20.69
CA LEU A 528 7.35 -6.15 20.67
C LEU A 528 8.27 -5.68 19.54
N ALA A 529 7.73 -5.48 18.33
CA ALA A 529 8.49 -4.93 17.21
C ALA A 529 9.07 -3.55 17.55
N THR A 530 8.26 -2.66 18.12
CA THR A 530 8.70 -1.33 18.53
C THR A 530 9.80 -1.40 19.59
N ALA A 531 9.64 -2.25 20.61
CA ALA A 531 10.62 -2.42 21.68
C ALA A 531 11.96 -2.97 21.14
N ILE A 532 11.93 -3.99 20.30
CA ILE A 532 13.13 -4.59 19.67
C ILE A 532 13.82 -3.54 18.78
N LEU A 533 13.07 -2.79 17.98
CA LEU A 533 13.63 -1.74 17.13
C LEU A 533 14.28 -0.61 17.91
N LEU A 534 13.67 -0.16 19.02
CA LEU A 534 14.27 0.85 19.89
C LEU A 534 15.51 0.31 20.62
N ALA A 535 15.48 -0.92 21.10
CA ALA A 535 16.62 -1.59 21.72
C ALA A 535 17.77 -1.74 20.71
N SER A 536 17.50 -2.25 19.51
CA SER A 536 18.52 -2.39 18.45
C SER A 536 19.09 -1.04 18.01
N TYR A 537 18.27 0.00 17.94
CA TYR A 537 18.76 1.36 17.72
C TYR A 537 19.74 1.80 18.80
N GLN A 538 19.40 1.58 20.06
CA GLN A 538 20.26 1.96 21.20
C GLN A 538 21.59 1.22 21.18
N LEU A 539 21.57 -0.09 20.92
CA LEU A 539 22.72 -0.97 21.05
C LEU A 539 23.60 -1.00 19.80
N LEU A 540 22.99 -1.08 18.62
CA LEU A 540 23.68 -1.39 17.36
C LEU A 540 23.86 -0.16 16.44
N VAL A 541 23.04 0.91 16.62
CA VAL A 541 23.04 2.03 15.69
C VAL A 541 23.50 3.33 16.33
N ARG A 542 22.97 3.64 17.49
CA ARG A 542 23.09 4.97 18.09
C ARG A 542 24.50 5.53 18.19
N HIS A 543 25.49 4.69 18.49
CA HIS A 543 26.88 5.11 18.75
C HIS A 543 27.86 4.61 17.67
N THR A 544 27.37 4.07 16.56
CA THR A 544 28.16 3.50 15.48
C THR A 544 28.26 4.42 14.27
N PRO A 545 29.11 4.12 13.27
CA PRO A 545 29.15 4.84 12.00
C PRO A 545 27.80 4.87 11.27
N LEU A 546 26.99 3.81 11.42
CA LEU A 546 25.63 3.78 10.88
C LEU A 546 24.76 4.89 11.48
N GLY A 547 24.82 5.10 12.79
CA GLY A 547 24.12 6.20 13.45
C GLY A 547 24.60 7.59 13.00
N LEU A 548 25.90 7.73 12.69
CA LEU A 548 26.41 8.96 12.09
C LEU A 548 25.89 9.18 10.67
N LEU A 549 25.77 8.12 9.88
CA LEU A 549 25.22 8.17 8.52
C LEU A 549 23.75 8.59 8.56
N LEU A 550 22.95 7.97 9.40
CA LEU A 550 21.49 8.21 9.46
C LEU A 550 21.15 9.57 10.09
N ASN A 551 21.77 9.93 11.22
CA ASN A 551 21.40 11.09 12.03
C ASN A 551 22.43 12.25 11.98
N GLY A 552 23.67 11.98 11.54
CA GLY A 552 24.76 12.93 11.51
C GLY A 552 25.45 13.12 12.87
N PRO A 553 26.48 13.98 12.91
CA PRO A 553 27.24 14.22 14.12
C PRO A 553 26.37 14.83 15.21
N ARG A 554 26.49 14.31 16.41
CA ARG A 554 25.81 14.84 17.60
C ARG A 554 26.56 16.07 18.10
N PRO A 555 25.85 17.12 18.55
CA PRO A 555 26.51 18.20 19.25
C PRO A 555 27.22 17.64 20.48
N ARG A 556 28.54 17.89 20.58
CA ARG A 556 29.29 17.60 21.80
C ARG A 556 28.69 18.44 22.93
N ARG A 557 28.32 17.81 24.06
CA ARG A 557 27.97 18.59 25.26
C ARG A 557 29.15 19.53 25.56
N PRO A 558 28.89 20.80 25.81
CA PRO A 558 29.91 21.66 26.41
C PRO A 558 30.42 20.92 27.66
N ARG A 559 31.73 20.67 27.74
CA ARG A 559 32.33 20.28 29.02
C ARG A 559 31.95 21.38 30.02
N SER A 560 31.25 21.02 31.08
CA SER A 560 31.14 21.90 32.22
C SER A 560 32.54 22.37 32.55
N PRO A 561 32.80 23.67 32.77
CA PRO A 561 34.07 24.11 33.30
C PRO A 561 34.30 23.29 34.57
N SER A 562 35.36 22.51 34.60
CA SER A 562 35.85 21.83 35.80
C SER A 562 35.95 22.92 36.87
N ALA A 563 35.28 22.71 38.00
CA ALA A 563 35.57 23.42 39.21
C ALA A 563 37.04 23.16 39.54
N ALA A 564 37.89 24.05 39.04
CA ALA A 564 39.27 24.20 39.51
C ALA A 564 39.21 25.35 40.48
N ALA A 565 39.11 25.03 41.75
CA ALA A 565 39.53 25.83 42.88
C ALA A 565 40.02 24.87 43.96
#